data_99f7772c627bd6638b6e67c0bf1b1ff4
#
_entry.id   99f7772c627bd6638b6e67c0bf1b1ff4
#
_cell.length_a   1.000
_cell.length_b   1.000
_cell.length_c   1.000
_cell.angle_alpha   90.00
_cell.angle_beta   90.00
_cell.angle_gamma   90.00
#
_symmetry.space_group_name_H-M   'P 1'
#
loop_
_entity.id
_entity.type
_entity.pdbx_description
1 polymer ?
#
loop_
_entity_poly.entity_id
_entity_poly.type
_entity_poly.pdbx_seq_one_letter_code
_entity_poly.pdbx_strand_id
1 'polypeptide(L)'
;MIRFLMFFLFLSQTLFSQQSQYYQLSAEAFSKLPQIKMPINPVAPDYELLDAAIFHQTNLMRKKYGLPLFKLGEGLYRAARNHSEAMINRDFYDHQNPYNRSLRNLDDRIEQFDRPYFDLAENIAEIDLIDTPNDFCPERMSNGEYRYMDCRTHRPYKMMSYWTLAEEALRLWMESKPHRRNILNPEMRLIGCAVQICKRPYSTEEGPFARLTQDFASEPLPE
;
A
#
# COMPACT_ATOMS: atom_id res chain seq x y z
N MET A 1 -23.48 30.00 16.61
CA MET A 1 -22.18 29.68 15.98
C MET A 1 -21.46 28.46 16.57
N ILE A 2 -22.01 27.75 17.55
CA ILE A 2 -21.38 26.61 18.24
C ILE A 2 -21.75 25.23 17.63
N ARG A 3 -22.80 25.14 16.80
CA ARG A 3 -23.27 23.85 16.23
C ARG A 3 -22.46 23.33 15.03
N PHE A 4 -21.66 24.18 14.38
CA PHE A 4 -20.88 23.76 13.20
C PHE A 4 -19.53 23.08 13.55
N LEU A 5 -18.97 23.34 14.73
CA LEU A 5 -17.69 22.74 15.14
C LEU A 5 -17.83 21.28 15.60
N MET A 6 -19.02 20.90 16.14
CA MET A 6 -19.25 19.51 16.59
C MET A 6 -19.41 18.51 15.43
N PHE A 7 -19.85 18.95 14.24
CA PHE A 7 -20.03 18.06 13.08
C PHE A 7 -18.72 17.65 12.43
N PHE A 8 -17.70 18.53 12.45
CA PHE A 8 -16.38 18.22 11.91
C PHE A 8 -15.58 17.26 12.79
N LEU A 9 -15.75 17.35 14.10
CA LEU A 9 -15.08 16.43 15.05
C LEU A 9 -15.66 15.00 14.97
N PHE A 10 -16.95 14.85 14.66
CA PHE A 10 -17.57 13.53 14.51
C PHE A 10 -17.16 12.82 13.20
N LEU A 11 -16.96 13.57 12.09
CA LEU A 11 -16.51 12.97 10.82
C LEU A 11 -15.06 12.47 10.90
N SER A 12 -14.19 13.19 11.60
CA SER A 12 -12.78 12.76 11.76
C SER A 12 -12.64 11.53 12.67
N GLN A 13 -13.50 11.42 13.68
CA GLN A 13 -13.51 10.25 14.57
C GLN A 13 -14.07 8.99 13.90
N THR A 14 -15.03 9.12 12.97
CA THR A 14 -15.58 7.97 12.25
C THR A 14 -14.58 7.40 11.23
N LEU A 15 -13.80 8.22 10.54
CA LEU A 15 -12.75 7.75 9.61
C LEU A 15 -11.62 7.03 10.36
N PHE A 16 -11.19 7.57 11.50
CA PHE A 16 -10.17 6.94 12.33
C PHE A 16 -10.63 5.61 12.95
N SER A 17 -11.93 5.49 13.29
CA SER A 17 -12.55 4.26 13.80
C SER A 17 -12.59 3.14 12.75
N GLN A 18 -12.77 3.44 11.46
CA GLN A 18 -12.87 2.44 10.41
C GLN A 18 -11.50 1.82 10.08
N GLN A 19 -10.45 2.63 9.96
CA GLN A 19 -9.09 2.15 9.77
C GLN A 19 -8.66 1.21 10.89
N SER A 20 -9.00 1.53 12.13
CA SER A 20 -8.71 0.68 13.28
C SER A 20 -9.37 -0.70 13.20
N GLN A 21 -10.52 -0.84 12.54
CA GLN A 21 -11.25 -2.11 12.46
C GLN A 21 -10.54 -3.15 11.59
N TYR A 22 -9.99 -2.78 10.45
CA TYR A 22 -9.25 -3.72 9.60
C TYR A 22 -8.02 -4.28 10.31
N TYR A 23 -7.26 -3.42 10.98
CA TYR A 23 -6.04 -3.82 11.68
C TYR A 23 -6.28 -4.58 12.99
N GLN A 24 -7.51 -4.56 13.53
CA GLN A 24 -7.91 -5.36 14.69
C GLN A 24 -8.26 -6.80 14.35
N LEU A 25 -8.52 -7.10 13.09
CA LEU A 25 -8.78 -8.46 12.63
C LEU A 25 -7.51 -9.29 12.66
N SER A 26 -7.65 -10.60 12.90
CA SER A 26 -6.55 -11.52 12.55
C SER A 26 -6.39 -11.55 11.02
N ALA A 27 -5.18 -11.87 10.54
CA ALA A 27 -4.92 -11.96 9.11
C ALA A 27 -5.81 -13.02 8.43
N GLU A 28 -6.15 -14.11 9.14
CA GLU A 28 -7.08 -15.13 8.66
C GLU A 28 -8.53 -14.64 8.61
N ALA A 29 -8.95 -13.79 9.54
CA ALA A 29 -10.28 -13.21 9.52
C ALA A 29 -10.39 -12.18 8.39
N PHE A 30 -9.37 -11.32 8.23
CA PHE A 30 -9.28 -10.36 7.16
C PHE A 30 -9.32 -11.03 5.77
N SER A 31 -8.57 -12.13 5.57
CA SER A 31 -8.52 -12.88 4.31
C SER A 31 -9.87 -13.47 3.86
N LYS A 32 -10.86 -13.51 4.74
CA LYS A 32 -12.22 -14.01 4.46
C LYS A 32 -13.22 -12.90 4.11
N LEU A 33 -12.85 -11.64 4.22
CA LEU A 33 -13.73 -10.52 3.90
C LEU A 33 -14.11 -10.56 2.41
N PRO A 34 -15.38 -10.47 2.03
CA PRO A 34 -15.79 -10.51 0.63
C PRO A 34 -15.21 -9.35 -0.21
N GLN A 35 -15.09 -8.16 0.38
CA GLN A 35 -14.65 -6.95 -0.30
C GLN A 35 -13.20 -7.01 -0.80
N ILE A 36 -12.32 -7.76 -0.13
CA ILE A 36 -10.92 -7.88 -0.61
C ILE A 36 -10.79 -8.66 -1.91
N LYS A 37 -11.82 -9.46 -2.26
CA LYS A 37 -11.86 -10.24 -3.51
C LYS A 37 -12.50 -9.46 -4.68
N MET A 38 -13.01 -8.27 -4.41
CA MET A 38 -13.57 -7.42 -5.45
C MET A 38 -12.43 -6.79 -6.26
N PRO A 39 -12.60 -6.62 -7.58
CA PRO A 39 -11.65 -5.88 -8.40
C PRO A 39 -11.48 -4.45 -7.87
N ILE A 40 -10.26 -3.97 -7.84
CA ILE A 40 -9.96 -2.58 -7.50
C ILE A 40 -10.61 -1.67 -8.53
N ASN A 41 -11.31 -0.63 -8.07
CA ASN A 41 -11.68 0.49 -8.93
C ASN A 41 -10.55 1.53 -8.87
N PRO A 42 -9.68 1.64 -9.88
CA PRO A 42 -8.50 2.51 -9.80
C PRO A 42 -8.83 4.02 -9.81
N VAL A 43 -10.06 4.40 -10.17
CA VAL A 43 -10.52 5.80 -10.13
C VAL A 43 -11.00 6.20 -8.72
N ALA A 44 -11.53 5.24 -7.96
CA ALA A 44 -12.04 5.45 -6.60
C ALA A 44 -11.71 4.23 -5.73
N PRO A 45 -10.42 3.99 -5.42
CA PRO A 45 -10.02 2.84 -4.63
C PRO A 45 -10.31 3.05 -3.15
N ASP A 46 -10.58 1.95 -2.46
CA ASP A 46 -10.58 1.94 -0.99
C ASP A 46 -9.13 1.76 -0.51
N TYR A 47 -8.43 2.88 -0.27
CA TYR A 47 -7.04 2.86 0.16
C TYR A 47 -6.84 2.19 1.52
N GLU A 48 -7.78 2.34 2.45
CA GLU A 48 -7.68 1.68 3.76
C GLU A 48 -7.71 0.16 3.62
N LEU A 49 -8.55 -0.35 2.72
CA LEU A 49 -8.62 -1.77 2.43
C LEU A 49 -7.36 -2.28 1.72
N LEU A 50 -6.78 -1.48 0.79
CA LEU A 50 -5.52 -1.78 0.12
C LEU A 50 -4.36 -1.89 1.12
N ASP A 51 -4.20 -0.88 1.95
CA ASP A 51 -3.12 -0.77 2.94
C ASP A 51 -3.20 -1.94 3.94
N ALA A 52 -4.42 -2.22 4.43
CA ALA A 52 -4.66 -3.35 5.32
C ALA A 52 -4.41 -4.71 4.65
N ALA A 53 -4.69 -4.85 3.34
CA ALA A 53 -4.41 -6.09 2.63
C ALA A 53 -2.91 -6.40 2.58
N ILE A 54 -2.05 -5.40 2.33
CA ILE A 54 -0.59 -5.53 2.38
C ILE A 54 -0.13 -5.91 3.80
N PHE A 55 -0.64 -5.23 4.83
CA PHE A 55 -0.33 -5.52 6.23
C PHE A 55 -0.64 -6.97 6.61
N HIS A 56 -1.85 -7.45 6.29
CA HIS A 56 -2.29 -8.79 6.65
C HIS A 56 -1.56 -9.88 5.86
N GLN A 57 -1.29 -9.66 4.57
CA GLN A 57 -0.48 -10.59 3.77
C GLN A 57 0.94 -10.72 4.33
N THR A 58 1.53 -9.60 4.75
CA THR A 58 2.85 -9.62 5.39
C THR A 58 2.83 -10.42 6.69
N ASN A 59 1.79 -10.26 7.50
CA ASN A 59 1.62 -11.03 8.74
C ASN A 59 1.34 -12.52 8.51
N LEU A 60 0.61 -12.89 7.46
CA LEU A 60 0.48 -14.30 7.05
C LEU A 60 1.84 -14.92 6.69
N MET A 61 2.68 -14.15 6.00
CA MET A 61 4.04 -14.60 5.67
C MET A 61 4.87 -14.78 6.93
N ARG A 62 4.88 -13.82 7.85
CA ARG A 62 5.61 -13.95 9.13
C ARG A 62 5.13 -15.15 9.95
N LYS A 63 3.82 -15.38 10.00
CA LYS A 63 3.24 -16.55 10.64
C LYS A 63 3.74 -17.87 10.02
N LYS A 64 3.82 -17.92 8.67
CA LYS A 64 4.35 -19.08 7.95
C LYS A 64 5.81 -19.38 8.33
N TYR A 65 6.59 -18.37 8.67
CA TYR A 65 7.99 -18.50 9.12
C TYR A 65 8.14 -18.59 10.64
N GLY A 66 7.05 -18.67 11.41
CA GLY A 66 7.08 -18.78 12.86
C GLY A 66 7.58 -17.53 13.58
N LEU A 67 7.47 -16.36 12.93
CA LEU A 67 7.94 -15.09 13.48
C LEU A 67 6.81 -14.34 14.21
N PRO A 68 7.15 -13.49 15.20
CA PRO A 68 6.19 -12.58 15.80
C PRO A 68 5.51 -11.72 14.74
N LEU A 69 4.19 -11.54 14.85
CA LEU A 69 3.44 -10.70 13.92
C LEU A 69 3.78 -9.22 14.13
N PHE A 70 3.80 -8.46 13.06
CA PHE A 70 3.88 -7.01 13.14
C PHE A 70 2.62 -6.42 13.76
N LYS A 71 2.81 -5.37 14.55
CA LYS A 71 1.76 -4.44 14.93
C LYS A 71 1.78 -3.23 14.00
N LEU A 72 0.63 -2.60 13.83
CA LEU A 72 0.56 -1.34 13.09
C LEU A 72 1.34 -0.26 13.86
N GLY A 73 2.26 0.41 13.16
CA GLY A 73 2.90 1.64 13.61
C GLY A 73 2.21 2.83 12.93
N GLU A 74 1.45 3.63 13.68
CA GLU A 74 0.69 4.75 13.10
C GLU A 74 1.59 5.79 12.42
N GLY A 75 2.73 6.11 13.03
CA GLY A 75 3.71 7.01 12.44
C GLY A 75 4.36 6.41 11.18
N LEU A 76 4.69 5.12 11.20
CA LEU A 76 5.20 4.37 10.05
C LEU A 76 4.17 4.34 8.91
N TYR A 77 2.89 4.11 9.24
CA TYR A 77 1.81 4.15 8.25
C TYR A 77 1.70 5.53 7.57
N ARG A 78 1.77 6.61 8.36
CA ARG A 78 1.73 7.97 7.83
C ARG A 78 2.95 8.30 6.97
N ALA A 79 4.14 7.82 7.36
CA ALA A 79 5.37 7.97 6.58
C ALA A 79 5.30 7.20 5.25
N ALA A 80 4.90 5.93 5.28
CA ALA A 80 4.70 5.09 4.11
C ALA A 80 3.68 5.71 3.13
N ARG A 81 2.56 6.21 3.66
CA ARG A 81 1.53 6.88 2.86
C ARG A 81 2.06 8.16 2.21
N ASN A 82 2.75 9.00 2.97
CA ASN A 82 3.38 10.21 2.43
C ASN A 82 4.36 9.88 1.29
N HIS A 83 5.14 8.80 1.44
CA HIS A 83 6.11 8.41 0.43
C HIS A 83 5.44 7.85 -0.83
N SER A 84 4.47 6.94 -0.71
CA SER A 84 3.71 6.41 -1.84
C SER A 84 2.96 7.51 -2.60
N GLU A 85 2.33 8.45 -1.88
CA GLU A 85 1.69 9.64 -2.48
C GLU A 85 2.72 10.54 -3.20
N ALA A 86 3.90 10.75 -2.63
CA ALA A 86 4.96 11.55 -3.24
C ALA A 86 5.49 10.89 -4.51
N MET A 87 5.74 9.57 -4.50
CA MET A 87 6.17 8.81 -5.67
C MET A 87 5.19 8.96 -6.85
N ILE A 88 3.89 8.85 -6.60
CA ILE A 88 2.85 9.06 -7.63
C ILE A 88 2.74 10.53 -8.03
N ASN A 89 2.74 11.45 -7.05
CA ASN A 89 2.48 12.85 -7.30
C ASN A 89 3.60 13.57 -8.06
N ARG A 90 4.83 13.13 -7.88
CA ARG A 90 6.04 13.70 -8.48
C ARG A 90 6.68 12.80 -9.53
N ASP A 91 6.06 11.67 -9.80
CA ASP A 91 6.52 10.69 -10.79
C ASP A 91 7.98 10.28 -10.59
N PHE A 92 8.27 9.68 -9.44
CA PHE A 92 9.57 9.05 -9.16
C PHE A 92 9.36 7.71 -8.47
N TYR A 93 10.32 6.80 -8.60
CA TYR A 93 10.34 5.50 -7.94
C TYR A 93 11.73 5.29 -7.33
N ASP A 94 11.87 5.67 -6.06
CA ASP A 94 13.13 5.64 -5.32
C ASP A 94 12.83 5.66 -3.80
N HIS A 95 13.73 5.08 -3.00
CA HIS A 95 13.70 5.16 -1.53
C HIS A 95 13.88 6.59 -1.02
N GLN A 96 14.59 7.43 -1.77
CA GLN A 96 14.78 8.84 -1.45
C GLN A 96 13.77 9.71 -2.18
N ASN A 97 13.17 10.67 -1.48
CA ASN A 97 12.35 11.69 -2.13
C ASN A 97 13.24 12.82 -2.65
N PRO A 98 13.48 12.92 -3.99
CA PRO A 98 14.37 13.92 -4.55
C PRO A 98 13.76 15.34 -4.54
N TYR A 99 12.47 15.46 -4.32
CA TYR A 99 11.71 16.72 -4.42
C TYR A 99 11.44 17.41 -3.09
N ASN A 100 11.71 16.71 -1.96
CA ASN A 100 11.51 17.27 -0.63
C ASN A 100 12.68 16.92 0.29
N ARG A 101 13.51 17.92 0.61
CA ARG A 101 14.73 17.71 1.41
C ARG A 101 14.42 17.24 2.83
N SER A 102 13.36 17.75 3.45
CA SER A 102 12.99 17.40 4.84
C SER A 102 12.25 16.06 4.97
N LEU A 103 11.94 15.41 3.85
CA LEU A 103 11.31 14.08 3.79
C LEU A 103 12.10 13.15 2.86
N ARG A 104 13.40 13.46 2.68
CA ARG A 104 14.23 12.78 1.68
C ARG A 104 14.45 11.32 2.05
N ASN A 105 14.97 11.09 3.23
CA ASN A 105 15.31 9.76 3.70
C ASN A 105 14.19 9.15 4.53
N LEU A 106 14.26 7.86 4.78
CA LEU A 106 13.29 7.14 5.60
C LEU A 106 13.21 7.74 7.02
N ASP A 107 14.36 7.99 7.66
CA ASP A 107 14.42 8.57 8.99
C ASP A 107 13.70 9.93 9.05
N ASP A 108 14.00 10.82 8.11
CA ASP A 108 13.38 12.14 8.01
C ASP A 108 11.84 12.05 7.92
N ARG A 109 11.34 11.06 7.14
CA ARG A 109 9.89 10.84 6.99
C ARG A 109 9.24 10.33 8.26
N ILE A 110 9.89 9.38 8.93
CA ILE A 110 9.35 8.80 10.16
C ILE A 110 9.36 9.82 11.29
N GLU A 111 10.44 10.55 11.50
CA GLU A 111 10.56 11.60 12.53
C GLU A 111 9.50 12.71 12.37
N GLN A 112 8.99 12.92 11.15
CA GLN A 112 7.88 13.84 10.92
C GLN A 112 6.58 13.39 11.62
N PHE A 113 6.38 12.09 11.83
CA PHE A 113 5.11 11.52 12.26
C PHE A 113 5.21 10.70 13.55
N ASP A 114 6.40 10.35 13.97
CA ASP A 114 6.65 9.49 15.12
C ASP A 114 7.99 9.83 15.79
N ARG A 115 8.29 9.16 16.87
CA ARG A 115 9.57 9.22 17.59
C ARG A 115 10.62 8.35 16.90
N PRO A 116 11.92 8.57 17.18
CA PRO A 116 12.99 7.74 16.63
C PRO A 116 12.89 6.26 17.08
N TYR A 117 13.39 5.37 16.22
CA TYR A 117 13.50 3.94 16.47
C TYR A 117 14.96 3.49 16.41
N PHE A 118 15.28 2.31 16.99
CA PHE A 118 16.64 1.75 16.90
C PHE A 118 17.00 1.33 15.48
N ASP A 119 16.09 0.61 14.83
CA ASP A 119 16.27 0.14 13.46
C ASP A 119 15.05 0.46 12.62
N LEU A 120 15.31 0.89 11.40
CA LEU A 120 14.33 1.20 10.37
C LEU A 120 14.66 0.45 9.08
N ALA A 121 13.66 0.07 8.34
CA ALA A 121 13.82 -0.47 6.99
C ALA A 121 12.61 -0.11 6.12
N GLU A 122 12.82 -0.11 4.80
CA GLU A 122 11.77 0.19 3.84
C GLU A 122 11.79 -0.83 2.70
N ASN A 123 10.60 -1.20 2.26
CA ASN A 123 10.36 -1.87 0.98
C ASN A 123 9.48 -0.97 0.13
N ILE A 124 9.82 -0.82 -1.14
CA ILE A 124 8.95 -0.20 -2.13
C ILE A 124 8.67 -1.17 -3.27
N ALA A 125 7.52 -0.99 -3.95
CA ALA A 125 7.18 -1.72 -5.16
C ALA A 125 6.38 -0.84 -6.12
N GLU A 126 6.50 -1.12 -7.42
CA GLU A 126 5.60 -0.63 -8.46
C GLU A 126 4.94 -1.86 -9.09
N ILE A 127 3.62 -1.87 -9.20
CA ILE A 127 2.83 -3.03 -9.64
C ILE A 127 1.72 -2.58 -10.56
N ASP A 128 1.62 -3.23 -11.73
CA ASP A 128 0.50 -3.07 -12.64
C ASP A 128 -0.79 -3.60 -12.02
N LEU A 129 -1.89 -2.90 -12.27
CA LEU A 129 -3.20 -3.28 -11.70
C LEU A 129 -4.01 -4.21 -12.58
N ILE A 130 -3.56 -4.50 -13.80
CA ILE A 130 -4.27 -5.38 -14.73
C ILE A 130 -4.02 -6.84 -14.30
N ASP A 131 -5.09 -7.58 -14.04
CA ASP A 131 -5.02 -8.99 -13.67
C ASP A 131 -4.80 -9.86 -14.92
N THR A 132 -3.54 -9.95 -15.35
CA THR A 132 -3.13 -10.76 -16.49
C THR A 132 -1.75 -11.38 -16.29
N PRO A 133 -1.56 -12.66 -16.66
CA PRO A 133 -0.24 -13.28 -16.69
C PRO A 133 0.53 -12.99 -17.99
N ASN A 134 -0.08 -12.32 -18.95
CA ASN A 134 0.45 -12.10 -20.29
C ASN A 134 0.39 -10.61 -20.66
N ASP A 135 1.05 -10.28 -21.77
CA ASP A 135 0.89 -8.97 -22.42
C ASP A 135 -0.58 -8.73 -22.81
N PHE A 136 -0.97 -7.46 -22.79
CA PHE A 136 -2.29 -7.03 -23.18
C PHE A 136 -2.22 -6.08 -24.38
N CYS A 137 -3.33 -5.99 -25.12
CA CYS A 137 -3.50 -5.06 -26.22
C CYS A 137 -4.34 -3.87 -25.74
N PRO A 138 -3.75 -2.65 -25.66
CA PRO A 138 -4.50 -1.46 -25.32
C PRO A 138 -5.39 -1.06 -26.49
N GLU A 139 -6.66 -0.81 -26.20
CA GLU A 139 -7.65 -0.29 -27.15
C GLU A 139 -8.08 1.11 -26.74
N ARG A 140 -7.84 2.10 -27.60
CA ARG A 140 -8.25 3.48 -27.34
C ARG A 140 -9.74 3.66 -27.62
N MET A 141 -10.47 4.11 -26.60
CA MET A 141 -11.91 4.38 -26.69
C MET A 141 -12.19 5.79 -27.22
N SER A 142 -13.45 6.06 -27.60
CA SER A 142 -13.88 7.36 -28.14
C SER A 142 -13.75 8.53 -27.14
N ASN A 143 -13.77 8.25 -25.83
CA ASN A 143 -13.55 9.25 -24.78
C ASN A 143 -12.05 9.55 -24.54
N GLY A 144 -11.14 8.90 -25.29
CA GLY A 144 -9.70 9.07 -25.17
C GLY A 144 -9.01 8.20 -24.13
N GLU A 145 -9.76 7.44 -23.34
CA GLU A 145 -9.24 6.46 -22.38
C GLU A 145 -8.89 5.15 -23.06
N TYR A 146 -8.14 4.30 -22.37
CA TYR A 146 -7.76 2.98 -22.83
C TYR A 146 -8.53 1.88 -22.10
N ARG A 147 -8.80 0.81 -22.83
CA ARG A 147 -9.26 -0.48 -22.33
C ARG A 147 -8.16 -1.50 -22.63
N TYR A 148 -7.92 -2.40 -21.72
CA TYR A 148 -6.84 -3.39 -21.82
C TYR A 148 -7.44 -4.76 -22.12
N MET A 149 -7.08 -5.32 -23.27
CA MET A 149 -7.72 -6.49 -23.85
C MET A 149 -6.70 -7.64 -23.93
N ASP A 150 -7.18 -8.85 -23.82
CA ASP A 150 -6.44 -10.02 -24.26
C ASP A 150 -6.23 -9.95 -25.79
N CYS A 151 -4.96 -9.95 -26.22
CA CYS A 151 -4.61 -9.74 -27.63
C CYS A 151 -5.17 -10.81 -28.57
N ARG A 152 -5.44 -12.01 -28.06
CA ARG A 152 -5.91 -13.14 -28.85
C ARG A 152 -7.43 -13.25 -28.87
N THR A 153 -8.06 -13.06 -27.70
CA THR A 153 -9.52 -13.28 -27.54
C THR A 153 -10.33 -11.99 -27.62
N HIS A 154 -9.67 -10.82 -27.59
CA HIS A 154 -10.28 -9.49 -27.52
C HIS A 154 -11.27 -9.33 -26.34
N ARG A 155 -11.04 -10.08 -25.25
CA ARG A 155 -11.82 -9.92 -24.03
C ARG A 155 -11.12 -8.92 -23.11
N PRO A 156 -11.86 -8.02 -22.44
CA PRO A 156 -11.27 -7.08 -21.51
C PRO A 156 -10.72 -7.81 -20.27
N TYR A 157 -9.51 -7.46 -19.88
CA TYR A 157 -8.96 -7.86 -18.59
C TYR A 157 -9.65 -7.12 -17.45
N LYS A 158 -9.65 -7.74 -16.28
CA LYS A 158 -10.10 -7.13 -15.03
C LYS A 158 -8.91 -6.49 -14.32
N MET A 159 -9.19 -5.58 -13.41
CA MET A 159 -8.21 -5.13 -12.42
C MET A 159 -8.00 -6.23 -11.38
N MET A 160 -6.81 -6.28 -10.81
CA MET A 160 -6.53 -7.10 -9.63
C MET A 160 -7.55 -6.82 -8.53
N SER A 161 -7.84 -7.80 -7.71
CA SER A 161 -8.54 -7.57 -6.45
C SER A 161 -7.59 -6.95 -5.43
N TYR A 162 -8.14 -6.40 -4.34
CA TYR A 162 -7.34 -5.90 -3.20
C TYR A 162 -6.40 -6.98 -2.67
N TRP A 163 -6.87 -8.23 -2.64
CA TRP A 163 -6.08 -9.35 -2.15
C TRP A 163 -5.00 -9.79 -3.12
N THR A 164 -5.30 -9.91 -4.41
CA THR A 164 -4.31 -10.31 -5.42
C THR A 164 -3.20 -9.28 -5.59
N LEU A 165 -3.49 -7.98 -5.46
CA LEU A 165 -2.44 -6.96 -5.43
C LEU A 165 -1.50 -7.16 -4.23
N ALA A 166 -2.06 -7.44 -3.05
CA ALA A 166 -1.26 -7.68 -1.85
C ALA A 166 -0.43 -8.97 -1.94
N GLU A 167 -0.98 -10.03 -2.55
CA GLU A 167 -0.25 -11.27 -2.84
C GLU A 167 0.92 -11.02 -3.79
N GLU A 168 0.69 -10.27 -4.87
CA GLU A 168 1.72 -9.93 -5.85
C GLU A 168 2.83 -9.07 -5.24
N ALA A 169 2.48 -8.04 -4.48
CA ALA A 169 3.46 -7.21 -3.75
C ALA A 169 4.35 -8.07 -2.86
N LEU A 170 3.73 -8.96 -2.07
CA LEU A 170 4.46 -9.82 -1.16
C LEU A 170 5.33 -10.83 -1.92
N ARG A 171 4.85 -11.38 -3.04
CA ARG A 171 5.63 -12.28 -3.90
C ARG A 171 6.91 -11.59 -4.39
N LEU A 172 6.80 -10.39 -4.96
CA LEU A 172 7.92 -9.60 -5.46
C LEU A 172 8.94 -9.30 -4.35
N TRP A 173 8.48 -8.86 -3.19
CA TRP A 173 9.37 -8.57 -2.06
C TRP A 173 10.04 -9.84 -1.52
N MET A 174 9.33 -10.97 -1.49
CA MET A 174 9.91 -12.24 -1.02
C MET A 174 10.90 -12.87 -2.00
N GLU A 175 10.82 -12.57 -3.28
CA GLU A 175 11.82 -12.97 -4.29
C GLU A 175 13.09 -12.13 -4.19
N SER A 176 13.01 -10.89 -3.77
CA SER A 176 14.12 -9.99 -3.56
C SER A 176 14.80 -10.24 -2.20
N LYS A 177 16.09 -10.59 -2.19
CA LYS A 177 16.85 -10.86 -0.95
C LYS A 177 16.80 -9.70 0.06
N PRO A 178 17.04 -8.42 -0.32
CA PRO A 178 16.97 -7.30 0.63
C PRO A 178 15.56 -7.10 1.20
N HIS A 179 14.53 -7.09 0.35
CA HIS A 179 13.15 -6.89 0.80
C HIS A 179 12.67 -8.03 1.70
N ARG A 180 12.97 -9.29 1.33
CA ARG A 180 12.65 -10.46 2.16
C ARG A 180 13.29 -10.38 3.53
N ARG A 181 14.53 -9.88 3.62
CA ARG A 181 15.23 -9.71 4.91
C ARG A 181 14.46 -8.77 5.84
N ASN A 182 13.91 -7.68 5.33
CA ASN A 182 13.11 -6.73 6.12
C ASN A 182 11.84 -7.41 6.64
N ILE A 183 11.10 -8.12 5.78
CA ILE A 183 9.86 -8.83 6.15
C ILE A 183 10.13 -9.93 7.20
N LEU A 184 11.25 -10.64 7.09
CA LEU A 184 11.59 -11.77 7.96
C LEU A 184 12.54 -11.41 9.11
N ASN A 185 12.88 -10.14 9.29
CA ASN A 185 13.72 -9.71 10.41
C ASN A 185 12.98 -9.93 11.75
N PRO A 186 13.51 -10.80 12.65
CA PRO A 186 12.88 -11.06 13.93
C PRO A 186 12.90 -9.88 14.90
N GLU A 187 13.79 -8.89 14.70
CA GLU A 187 13.90 -7.72 15.55
C GLU A 187 12.85 -6.63 15.20
N MET A 188 12.32 -6.64 13.99
CA MET A 188 11.26 -5.70 13.60
C MET A 188 9.93 -6.08 14.25
N ARG A 189 9.24 -5.10 14.82
CA ARG A 189 7.99 -5.25 15.59
C ARG A 189 6.81 -4.49 15.00
N LEU A 190 7.09 -3.37 14.35
CA LEU A 190 6.09 -2.46 13.83
C LEU A 190 6.20 -2.37 12.31
N ILE A 191 5.08 -2.13 11.66
CA ILE A 191 5.01 -1.88 10.21
C ILE A 191 3.93 -0.85 9.90
N GLY A 192 4.22 0.01 8.92
CA GLY A 192 3.25 0.82 8.19
C GLY A 192 3.23 0.41 6.74
N CYS A 193 2.06 0.21 6.14
CA CYS A 193 1.91 -0.16 4.73
C CYS A 193 1.00 0.85 4.04
N ALA A 194 1.38 1.31 2.86
CA ALA A 194 0.56 2.21 2.07
C ALA A 194 0.69 1.95 0.56
N VAL A 195 -0.41 2.14 -0.13
CA VAL A 195 -0.53 1.99 -1.58
C VAL A 195 -1.06 3.29 -2.17
N GLN A 196 -0.50 3.73 -3.30
CA GLN A 196 -1.03 4.84 -4.06
C GLN A 196 -1.12 4.47 -5.54
N ILE A 197 -2.31 4.64 -6.12
CA ILE A 197 -2.59 4.36 -7.54
C ILE A 197 -2.27 5.59 -8.39
N CYS A 198 -1.84 5.38 -9.63
CA CYS A 198 -1.56 6.44 -10.60
C CYS A 198 -2.76 7.38 -10.80
N LYS A 199 -2.49 8.67 -11.04
CA LYS A 199 -3.54 9.72 -11.07
C LYS A 199 -4.58 9.56 -12.17
N ARG A 200 -4.21 8.98 -13.28
CA ARG A 200 -5.06 8.83 -14.48
C ARG A 200 -4.98 7.38 -14.98
N PRO A 201 -5.67 6.46 -14.32
CA PRO A 201 -5.49 5.01 -14.50
C PRO A 201 -5.71 4.50 -15.93
N TYR A 202 -6.52 5.21 -16.72
CA TYR A 202 -6.89 4.78 -18.08
C TYR A 202 -6.34 5.68 -19.17
N SER A 203 -5.31 6.50 -18.88
CA SER A 203 -4.82 7.52 -19.80
C SER A 203 -3.67 7.07 -20.68
N THR A 204 -3.07 5.92 -20.43
CA THR A 204 -1.87 5.41 -21.12
C THR A 204 -2.05 4.00 -21.63
N GLU A 205 -1.21 3.61 -22.60
CA GLU A 205 -1.19 2.25 -23.16
C GLU A 205 -0.61 1.23 -22.19
N GLU A 206 0.27 1.67 -21.27
CA GLU A 206 0.92 0.84 -20.27
C GLU A 206 -0.04 0.37 -19.17
N GLY A 207 -1.18 1.04 -19.02
CA GLY A 207 -2.18 0.68 -18.03
C GLY A 207 -2.01 1.33 -16.66
N PRO A 208 -2.97 1.08 -15.77
CA PRO A 208 -2.92 1.58 -14.40
C PRO A 208 -1.92 0.79 -13.55
N PHE A 209 -1.20 1.51 -12.72
CA PHE A 209 -0.23 0.95 -11.77
C PHE A 209 -0.38 1.56 -10.38
N ALA A 210 0.21 0.91 -9.41
CA ALA A 210 0.31 1.39 -8.04
C ALA A 210 1.76 1.41 -7.55
N ARG A 211 2.11 2.40 -6.70
CA ARG A 211 3.37 2.44 -5.93
C ARG A 211 3.06 2.19 -4.47
N LEU A 212 3.83 1.30 -3.90
CA LEU A 212 3.62 0.76 -2.57
C LEU A 212 4.84 1.03 -1.70
N THR A 213 4.59 1.27 -0.42
CA THR A 213 5.64 1.41 0.60
C THR A 213 5.30 0.56 1.83
N GLN A 214 6.29 -0.15 2.37
CA GLN A 214 6.28 -0.73 3.70
C GLN A 214 7.42 -0.11 4.50
N ASP A 215 7.11 0.58 5.59
CA ASP A 215 8.07 1.08 6.56
C ASP A 215 8.06 0.17 7.78
N PHE A 216 9.23 -0.30 8.20
CA PHE A 216 9.41 -1.21 9.32
C PHE A 216 10.20 -0.53 10.41
N ALA A 217 9.86 -0.86 11.66
CA ALA A 217 10.66 -0.45 12.82
C ALA A 217 10.81 -1.57 13.85
N SER A 218 11.92 -1.52 14.57
CA SER A 218 12.12 -2.27 15.80
C SER A 218 11.35 -1.64 16.97
N GLU A 219 11.81 -1.85 18.20
CA GLU A 219 11.29 -1.10 19.35
C GLU A 219 11.71 0.39 19.27
N PRO A 220 10.85 1.31 19.71
CA PRO A 220 11.21 2.72 19.76
C PRO A 220 12.34 2.97 20.76
N LEU A 221 13.10 4.07 20.55
CA LEU A 221 14.10 4.52 21.50
C LEU A 221 13.44 4.88 22.84
N PRO A 222 14.10 4.57 23.99
CA PRO A 222 13.60 5.03 25.28
C PRO A 222 13.57 6.56 25.35
N GLU A 223 12.60 7.10 26.07
CA GLU A 223 12.46 8.54 26.34
C GLU A 223 13.60 9.09 27.19
#